data_7fb919f19a8e5b342d63995696c1a439
#
_entry.id   7fb919f19a8e5b342d63995696c1a439
#
_cell.length_a   1.000
_cell.length_b   1.000
_cell.length_c   1.000
_cell.angle_alpha   90.00
_cell.angle_beta   90.00
_cell.angle_gamma   90.00
#
_symmetry.space_group_name_H-M   'P 1'
#
loop_
_entity.id
_entity.type
_entity.pdbx_description
1 polymer ?
#
loop_
_entity_poly.entity_id
_entity_poly.type
_entity_poly.pdbx_seq_one_letter_code
_entity_poly.pdbx_strand_id
1 'polypeptide(L)'
;MKKNFFYAAAFAVGLAFASTACSNNDSPQPEPIDAADIDYTSENAASWNNYMKAVVTLLRKDASDLYDYWAVSYKGGESYATTFKKHGAPYNSAGSCVQQVIDGCVDIANEVGETKIGDPYSKYQAGNVTEALYAVESWYSWHSREDYSNNIVSICNAFCGVRSESLISGATIDKSQVAEKSLYTVLVNNGQQELADNTLTAIKNAYDKILAIPQPFRNHINSGQSLAAQEACSELSVLLKNQLKPACDALSESILSPVVENYVDVVVLPTYADLKAKVGTLYEKVNALAANPTNQAFKDACDAWITAREPWEMSEAFLFGPVADQGLDPNMDSWPLDQAAIVNILNSGDYSQMEWSGDYSEDSESISAAQNVRGFHTLEFLLFKDGQARSVD
;
A
#
# COMPACT_ATOMS: atom_id res chain seq x y z
N MET A 1 -26.15 8.93 -1.23
CA MET A 1 -25.66 9.18 0.13
C MET A 1 -24.17 8.91 0.06
N LYS A 2 -23.36 9.95 0.15
CA LYS A 2 -21.89 9.85 0.09
C LYS A 2 -21.42 9.26 1.41
N LYS A 3 -20.92 8.02 1.41
CA LYS A 3 -20.14 7.48 2.54
C LYS A 3 -18.70 7.91 2.33
N ASN A 4 -18.22 8.75 3.20
CA ASN A 4 -16.81 9.05 3.33
C ASN A 4 -16.16 7.78 3.90
N PHE A 5 -15.26 7.16 3.13
CA PHE A 5 -14.41 6.08 3.62
C PHE A 5 -13.38 6.71 4.56
N PHE A 6 -13.65 6.67 5.84
CA PHE A 6 -12.64 6.81 6.86
C PHE A 6 -12.26 5.40 7.27
N TYR A 7 -11.07 4.95 6.93
CA TYR A 7 -10.46 3.80 7.58
C TYR A 7 -10.18 4.19 9.04
N ALA A 8 -11.17 4.03 9.88
CA ALA A 8 -10.95 4.01 11.31
C ALA A 8 -10.57 2.56 11.66
N ALA A 9 -9.28 2.23 11.62
CA ALA A 9 -8.78 1.04 12.29
C ALA A 9 -9.15 1.16 13.77
N ALA A 10 -10.26 0.54 14.15
CA ALA A 10 -10.65 0.46 15.55
C ALA A 10 -9.68 -0.49 16.25
N PHE A 11 -8.69 0.08 16.91
CA PHE A 11 -7.85 -0.61 17.88
C PHE A 11 -8.74 -1.13 19.02
N ALA A 12 -9.17 -2.36 18.95
CA ALA A 12 -9.58 -3.10 20.11
C ALA A 12 -8.33 -3.72 20.76
N VAL A 13 -7.51 -2.89 21.42
CA VAL A 13 -6.59 -3.40 22.43
C VAL A 13 -7.46 -3.87 23.59
N GLY A 14 -7.74 -5.15 23.60
CA GLY A 14 -8.36 -5.82 24.75
C GLY A 14 -7.43 -5.80 25.93
N LEU A 15 -7.42 -4.68 26.69
CA LEU A 15 -6.95 -4.67 28.06
C LEU A 15 -7.95 -5.49 28.89
N ALA A 16 -7.70 -6.80 28.95
CA ALA A 16 -8.32 -7.64 29.97
C ALA A 16 -7.79 -7.19 31.33
N PHE A 17 -8.54 -6.33 32.01
CA PHE A 17 -8.38 -6.18 33.45
C PHE A 17 -8.82 -7.50 34.11
N ALA A 18 -7.85 -8.38 34.34
CA ALA A 18 -8.06 -9.50 35.22
C ALA A 18 -8.26 -8.97 36.63
N SER A 19 -9.51 -9.00 37.09
CA SER A 19 -9.82 -8.90 38.53
C SER A 19 -9.12 -10.02 39.25
N THR A 20 -8.16 -9.67 40.10
CA THR A 20 -7.44 -10.57 40.98
C THR A 20 -8.40 -11.24 41.93
N ALA A 21 -8.75 -12.51 41.65
CA ALA A 21 -9.13 -13.45 42.70
C ALA A 21 -7.88 -14.23 43.10
N CYS A 22 -7.45 -14.07 44.35
CA CYS A 22 -6.31 -14.78 44.92
C CYS A 22 -6.51 -16.27 44.82
N SER A 23 -5.69 -16.94 44.00
CA SER A 23 -5.31 -18.33 44.26
C SER A 23 -3.80 -18.45 44.02
N ASN A 24 -3.08 -18.74 45.08
CA ASN A 24 -1.63 -19.02 45.05
C ASN A 24 -1.35 -20.23 44.17
N ASN A 25 -0.89 -19.98 42.95
CA ASN A 25 -0.07 -20.92 42.19
C ASN A 25 0.98 -20.04 41.47
N ASP A 26 2.12 -19.86 42.13
CA ASP A 26 3.32 -19.22 41.63
C ASP A 26 4.01 -20.14 40.59
N SER A 27 3.36 -20.38 39.46
CA SER A 27 4.04 -20.78 38.24
C SER A 27 4.16 -19.53 37.39
N PRO A 28 5.36 -19.06 37.03
CA PRO A 28 5.50 -17.92 36.10
C PRO A 28 4.75 -18.25 34.81
N GLN A 29 3.75 -17.43 34.50
CA GLN A 29 3.10 -17.50 33.19
C GLN A 29 4.18 -17.15 32.16
N PRO A 30 4.32 -17.92 31.07
CA PRO A 30 5.23 -17.53 30.01
C PRO A 30 4.82 -16.13 29.50
N GLU A 31 5.80 -15.23 29.40
CA GLU A 31 5.60 -13.92 28.75
C GLU A 31 5.06 -14.15 27.34
N PRO A 32 4.13 -13.30 26.86
CA PRO A 32 3.67 -13.38 25.48
C PRO A 32 4.88 -13.28 24.54
N ILE A 33 5.02 -14.23 23.64
CA ILE A 33 6.07 -14.19 22.62
C ILE A 33 5.70 -13.11 21.62
N ASP A 34 6.53 -12.05 21.52
CA ASP A 34 6.45 -11.09 20.45
C ASP A 34 6.96 -11.76 19.16
N ALA A 35 6.15 -11.77 18.10
CA ALA A 35 6.53 -12.35 16.81
C ALA A 35 7.77 -11.65 16.21
N ALA A 36 8.02 -10.39 16.55
CA ALA A 36 9.22 -9.65 16.13
C ALA A 36 10.52 -10.27 16.67
N ASP A 37 10.46 -10.98 17.78
CA ASP A 37 11.62 -11.64 18.43
C ASP A 37 11.86 -13.06 17.93
N ILE A 38 10.99 -13.59 17.07
CA ILE A 38 11.15 -14.94 16.51
C ILE A 38 12.12 -14.89 15.34
N ASP A 39 13.11 -15.77 15.37
CA ASP A 39 14.08 -15.94 14.28
C ASP A 39 13.83 -17.23 13.49
N TYR A 40 14.34 -17.23 12.25
CA TYR A 40 14.46 -18.43 11.44
C TYR A 40 15.55 -19.34 12.06
N THR A 41 15.21 -20.59 12.35
CA THR A 41 16.13 -21.57 12.94
C THR A 41 15.96 -22.93 12.26
N SER A 42 16.93 -23.82 12.44
CA SER A 42 16.81 -25.22 11.94
C SER A 42 15.60 -25.95 12.52
N GLU A 43 15.12 -25.58 13.70
CA GLU A 43 13.97 -26.20 14.37
C GLU A 43 12.63 -25.79 13.76
N ASN A 44 12.48 -24.52 13.35
CA ASN A 44 11.24 -23.99 12.77
C ASN A 44 11.28 -23.89 11.24
N ALA A 45 12.40 -24.19 10.58
CA ALA A 45 12.61 -24.01 9.16
C ALA A 45 11.49 -24.63 8.29
N ALA A 46 11.01 -25.82 8.64
CA ALA A 46 9.97 -26.49 7.86
C ALA A 46 8.65 -25.72 7.89
N SER A 47 8.23 -25.29 9.07
CA SER A 47 7.01 -24.49 9.26
C SER A 47 7.16 -23.10 8.60
N TRP A 48 8.29 -22.45 8.84
CA TRP A 48 8.60 -21.14 8.26
C TRP A 48 8.55 -21.15 6.73
N ASN A 49 9.25 -22.13 6.12
CA ASN A 49 9.28 -22.29 4.66
C ASN A 49 7.88 -22.57 4.08
N ASN A 50 7.06 -23.36 4.76
CA ASN A 50 5.70 -23.63 4.32
C ASN A 50 4.81 -22.38 4.42
N TYR A 51 4.98 -21.58 5.47
CA TYR A 51 4.22 -20.33 5.63
C TYR A 51 4.60 -19.33 4.55
N MET A 52 5.91 -19.09 4.30
CA MET A 52 6.36 -18.22 3.20
C MET A 52 5.73 -18.63 1.85
N LYS A 53 5.71 -19.95 1.55
CA LYS A 53 5.12 -20.48 0.32
C LYS A 53 3.61 -20.22 0.25
N ALA A 54 2.90 -20.39 1.35
CA ALA A 54 1.47 -20.17 1.40
C ALA A 54 1.15 -18.68 1.17
N VAL A 55 1.83 -17.77 1.89
CA VAL A 55 1.66 -16.32 1.74
C VAL A 55 1.96 -15.85 0.32
N VAL A 56 3.11 -16.24 -0.26
CA VAL A 56 3.47 -15.78 -1.61
C VAL A 56 2.58 -16.37 -2.69
N THR A 57 1.98 -17.54 -2.45
CA THR A 57 1.00 -18.14 -3.37
C THR A 57 -0.28 -17.31 -3.43
N LEU A 58 -0.79 -16.90 -2.28
CA LEU A 58 -1.96 -16.02 -2.20
C LEU A 58 -1.68 -14.64 -2.78
N LEU A 59 -0.53 -14.04 -2.44
CA LEU A 59 -0.11 -12.76 -2.99
C LEU A 59 -0.02 -12.78 -4.53
N ARG A 60 0.57 -13.84 -5.09
CA ARG A 60 0.62 -14.03 -6.55
C ARG A 60 -0.77 -14.16 -7.16
N LYS A 61 -1.67 -14.88 -6.49
CA LYS A 61 -3.05 -15.03 -6.94
C LYS A 61 -3.74 -13.67 -6.98
N ASP A 62 -3.68 -12.90 -5.91
CA ASP A 62 -4.35 -11.59 -5.80
C ASP A 62 -3.79 -10.57 -6.81
N ALA A 63 -2.47 -10.50 -6.99
CA ALA A 63 -1.85 -9.64 -8.00
C ALA A 63 -2.23 -10.06 -9.44
N SER A 64 -2.41 -11.37 -9.69
CA SER A 64 -2.86 -11.86 -10.98
C SER A 64 -4.33 -11.56 -11.23
N ASP A 65 -5.18 -11.80 -10.24
CA ASP A 65 -6.62 -11.53 -10.33
C ASP A 65 -6.87 -10.03 -10.52
N LEU A 66 -6.14 -9.17 -9.82
CA LEU A 66 -6.22 -7.72 -9.97
C LEU A 66 -5.95 -7.29 -11.42
N TYR A 67 -4.82 -7.75 -11.99
CA TYR A 67 -4.52 -7.46 -13.39
C TYR A 67 -5.61 -7.99 -14.34
N ASP A 68 -6.06 -9.23 -14.13
CA ASP A 68 -7.03 -9.87 -14.99
C ASP A 68 -8.41 -9.20 -14.90
N TYR A 69 -8.82 -8.71 -13.73
CA TYR A 69 -10.03 -7.89 -13.56
C TYR A 69 -9.96 -6.58 -14.35
N TRP A 70 -8.82 -5.92 -14.32
CA TRP A 70 -8.63 -4.71 -15.10
C TRP A 70 -8.48 -4.96 -16.59
N ALA A 71 -7.72 -5.98 -17.02
CA ALA A 71 -7.29 -6.16 -18.40
C ALA A 71 -8.15 -7.15 -19.21
N VAL A 72 -8.78 -8.14 -18.57
CA VAL A 72 -9.40 -9.26 -19.27
C VAL A 72 -10.90 -9.31 -19.04
N SER A 73 -11.38 -9.52 -17.81
CA SER A 73 -12.80 -9.70 -17.50
C SER A 73 -13.06 -9.39 -16.02
N TYR A 74 -14.15 -8.69 -15.73
CA TYR A 74 -14.57 -8.39 -14.38
C TYR A 74 -16.04 -8.75 -14.16
N LYS A 75 -16.36 -9.49 -13.06
CA LYS A 75 -17.71 -9.96 -12.70
C LYS A 75 -18.44 -10.66 -13.87
N GLY A 76 -17.68 -11.42 -14.67
CA GLY A 76 -18.23 -12.16 -15.82
C GLY A 76 -18.58 -11.31 -17.05
N GLY A 77 -18.21 -10.02 -17.04
CA GLY A 77 -18.42 -9.08 -18.14
C GLY A 77 -17.12 -8.67 -18.85
N GLU A 78 -17.13 -7.48 -19.44
CA GLU A 78 -15.94 -6.84 -20.02
C GLU A 78 -14.89 -6.56 -18.93
N SER A 79 -13.65 -6.29 -19.35
CA SER A 79 -12.62 -5.82 -18.44
C SER A 79 -13.01 -4.48 -17.79
N TYR A 80 -12.56 -4.26 -16.56
CA TYR A 80 -12.86 -3.01 -15.87
C TYR A 80 -12.26 -1.81 -16.61
N ALA A 81 -11.08 -1.96 -17.24
CA ALA A 81 -10.50 -0.95 -18.11
C ALA A 81 -11.43 -0.55 -19.27
N THR A 82 -12.07 -1.53 -19.89
CA THR A 82 -13.06 -1.25 -20.96
C THR A 82 -14.26 -0.49 -20.43
N THR A 83 -14.82 -0.93 -19.30
CA THR A 83 -15.96 -0.26 -18.64
C THR A 83 -15.60 1.17 -18.23
N PHE A 84 -14.43 1.38 -17.62
CA PHE A 84 -13.97 2.70 -17.18
C PHE A 84 -13.74 3.66 -18.37
N LYS A 85 -13.07 3.21 -19.44
CA LYS A 85 -12.84 4.00 -20.67
C LYS A 85 -14.13 4.34 -21.42
N LYS A 86 -15.15 3.48 -21.35
CA LYS A 86 -16.48 3.74 -21.91
C LYS A 86 -17.36 4.60 -21.00
N HIS A 87 -16.85 5.01 -19.85
CA HIS A 87 -17.60 5.71 -18.80
C HIS A 87 -18.85 4.93 -18.38
N GLY A 88 -18.72 3.58 -18.31
CA GLY A 88 -19.81 2.70 -17.90
C GLY A 88 -20.14 2.84 -16.40
N ALA A 89 -21.28 2.27 -16.00
CA ALA A 89 -21.65 2.29 -14.58
C ALA A 89 -20.52 1.78 -13.68
N PRO A 90 -20.28 2.43 -12.53
CA PRO A 90 -21.13 3.44 -11.88
C PRO A 90 -20.86 4.89 -12.30
N TYR A 91 -19.91 5.18 -13.20
CA TYR A 91 -19.41 6.53 -13.46
C TYR A 91 -20.33 7.36 -14.38
N ASN A 92 -20.78 6.81 -15.49
CA ASN A 92 -21.73 7.42 -16.45
C ASN A 92 -21.23 8.70 -17.17
N SER A 93 -19.96 9.12 -16.99
CA SER A 93 -19.33 10.24 -17.67
C SER A 93 -17.81 10.22 -17.53
N ALA A 94 -17.06 10.86 -18.43
CA ALA A 94 -15.62 11.08 -18.28
C ALA A 94 -15.32 11.95 -17.06
N GLY A 95 -16.15 12.95 -16.80
CA GLY A 95 -16.07 13.77 -15.60
C GLY A 95 -16.12 12.93 -14.33
N SER A 96 -17.06 11.99 -14.21
CA SER A 96 -17.15 11.10 -13.05
C SER A 96 -15.95 10.17 -12.92
N CYS A 97 -15.39 9.69 -14.03
CA CYS A 97 -14.14 8.89 -13.99
C CYS A 97 -12.96 9.74 -13.48
N VAL A 98 -12.81 10.97 -13.97
CA VAL A 98 -11.75 11.88 -13.51
C VAL A 98 -11.92 12.26 -12.05
N GLN A 99 -13.16 12.48 -11.59
CA GLN A 99 -13.42 12.72 -10.16
C GLN A 99 -12.97 11.52 -9.30
N GLN A 100 -13.21 10.28 -9.74
CA GLN A 100 -12.73 9.08 -9.05
C GLN A 100 -11.20 9.02 -9.00
N VAL A 101 -10.51 9.34 -10.11
CA VAL A 101 -9.04 9.39 -10.15
C VAL A 101 -8.49 10.43 -9.16
N ILE A 102 -9.11 11.62 -9.13
CA ILE A 102 -8.68 12.68 -8.19
C ILE A 102 -9.00 12.28 -6.75
N ASP A 103 -10.15 11.64 -6.47
CA ASP A 103 -10.46 11.13 -5.14
C ASP A 103 -9.42 10.13 -4.65
N GLY A 104 -8.99 9.18 -5.48
CA GLY A 104 -7.90 8.28 -5.13
C GLY A 104 -6.58 9.01 -4.84
N CYS A 105 -6.25 10.04 -5.61
CA CYS A 105 -5.07 10.89 -5.31
C CYS A 105 -5.21 11.65 -3.98
N VAL A 106 -6.42 12.13 -3.64
CA VAL A 106 -6.70 12.81 -2.37
C VAL A 106 -6.58 11.84 -1.21
N ASP A 107 -7.14 10.63 -1.37
CA ASP A 107 -7.17 9.62 -0.34
C ASP A 107 -5.75 9.18 0.04
N ILE A 108 -4.91 8.83 -0.94
CA ILE A 108 -3.52 8.41 -0.64
C ILE A 108 -2.64 9.57 -0.14
N ALA A 109 -2.82 10.81 -0.64
CA ALA A 109 -2.08 11.95 -0.08
C ALA A 109 -2.43 12.18 1.40
N ASN A 110 -3.72 12.04 1.74
CA ASN A 110 -4.19 12.13 3.12
C ASN A 110 -3.70 10.95 3.97
N GLU A 111 -3.74 9.74 3.44
CA GLU A 111 -3.31 8.54 4.14
C GLU A 111 -1.82 8.58 4.48
N VAL A 112 -0.96 8.94 3.53
CA VAL A 112 0.48 9.11 3.79
C VAL A 112 0.71 10.18 4.85
N GLY A 113 0.01 11.32 4.76
CA GLY A 113 0.15 12.43 5.71
C GLY A 113 -0.37 12.08 7.09
N GLU A 114 -1.62 11.66 7.21
CA GLU A 114 -2.31 11.55 8.50
C GLU A 114 -2.17 10.16 9.14
N THR A 115 -2.13 9.10 8.33
CA THR A 115 -2.13 7.71 8.84
C THR A 115 -0.72 7.12 8.86
N LYS A 116 -0.04 7.07 7.71
CA LYS A 116 1.26 6.38 7.60
C LYS A 116 2.39 7.12 8.32
N ILE A 117 2.40 8.46 8.30
CA ILE A 117 3.40 9.30 9.00
C ILE A 117 2.81 9.93 10.25
N GLY A 118 1.61 10.50 10.17
CA GLY A 118 1.00 11.32 11.22
C GLY A 118 0.55 10.54 12.44
N ASP A 119 -0.03 9.35 12.28
CA ASP A 119 -0.46 8.52 13.42
C ASP A 119 0.74 8.04 14.27
N PRO A 120 1.82 7.45 13.69
CA PRO A 120 3.04 7.18 14.44
C PRO A 120 3.62 8.41 15.13
N TYR A 121 3.69 9.56 14.42
CA TYR A 121 4.17 10.81 14.99
C TYR A 121 3.35 11.26 16.19
N SER A 122 2.03 11.27 16.07
CA SER A 122 1.10 11.70 17.12
C SER A 122 1.15 10.78 18.34
N LYS A 123 1.20 9.47 18.16
CA LYS A 123 1.39 8.47 19.22
C LYS A 123 2.71 8.70 19.96
N TYR A 124 3.79 8.95 19.21
CA TYR A 124 5.10 9.23 19.80
C TYR A 124 5.06 10.50 20.66
N GLN A 125 4.45 11.60 20.15
CA GLN A 125 4.31 12.85 20.88
C GLN A 125 3.43 12.71 22.15
N ALA A 126 2.47 11.81 22.14
CA ALA A 126 1.65 11.47 23.30
C ALA A 126 2.37 10.61 24.36
N GLY A 127 3.60 10.16 24.07
CA GLY A 127 4.39 9.29 24.95
C GLY A 127 4.14 7.79 24.73
N ASN A 128 3.30 7.41 23.76
CA ASN A 128 2.97 6.02 23.43
C ASN A 128 4.00 5.45 22.43
N VAL A 129 5.28 5.45 22.84
CA VAL A 129 6.42 5.13 21.94
C VAL A 129 6.30 3.72 21.34
N THR A 130 5.90 2.73 22.11
CA THR A 130 5.74 1.34 21.61
C THR A 130 4.65 1.26 20.53
N GLU A 131 3.48 1.88 20.78
CA GLU A 131 2.41 1.92 19.79
C GLU A 131 2.80 2.69 18.53
N ALA A 132 3.57 3.77 18.69
CA ALA A 132 4.10 4.54 17.58
C ALA A 132 5.03 3.70 16.69
N LEU A 133 5.90 2.90 17.30
CA LEU A 133 6.81 2.02 16.57
C LEU A 133 6.06 0.96 15.74
N TYR A 134 5.06 0.31 16.33
CA TYR A 134 4.28 -0.74 15.63
C TYR A 134 3.25 -0.19 14.65
N ALA A 135 2.97 1.11 14.66
CA ALA A 135 2.14 1.77 13.66
C ALA A 135 2.88 2.04 12.33
N VAL A 136 4.21 1.94 12.33
CA VAL A 136 5.04 2.18 11.12
C VAL A 136 4.97 0.98 10.19
N GLU A 137 4.49 1.16 8.97
CA GLU A 137 4.52 0.14 7.90
C GLU A 137 5.95 -0.13 7.42
N SER A 138 6.14 -1.27 6.75
CA SER A 138 7.45 -1.74 6.29
C SER A 138 8.50 -1.72 7.40
N TRP A 139 8.03 -2.16 8.59
CA TRP A 139 8.75 -2.09 9.85
C TRP A 139 9.97 -3.01 9.89
N TYR A 140 9.89 -4.19 9.24
CA TYR A 140 10.95 -5.21 9.25
C TYR A 140 12.03 -4.93 8.21
N SER A 141 11.65 -4.45 7.05
CA SER A 141 12.53 -4.13 5.91
C SER A 141 13.19 -2.76 6.02
N TRP A 142 12.63 -1.85 6.85
CA TRP A 142 12.98 -0.44 6.94
C TRP A 142 12.70 0.35 5.65
N HIS A 143 11.73 -0.10 4.84
CA HIS A 143 11.47 0.45 3.52
C HIS A 143 10.36 1.52 3.47
N SER A 144 9.79 1.89 4.64
CA SER A 144 8.65 2.83 4.76
C SER A 144 8.80 4.10 3.93
N ARG A 145 9.99 4.74 3.98
CA ARG A 145 10.23 6.00 3.28
C ARG A 145 10.10 5.87 1.76
N GLU A 146 10.63 4.79 1.19
CA GLU A 146 10.58 4.48 -0.23
C GLU A 146 9.14 4.13 -0.64
N ASP A 147 8.42 3.38 0.18
CA ASP A 147 7.01 3.03 -0.05
C ASP A 147 6.16 4.31 -0.08
N TYR A 148 6.26 5.15 0.94
CA TYR A 148 5.50 6.41 0.99
C TYR A 148 5.85 7.37 -0.14
N SER A 149 7.11 7.41 -0.59
CA SER A 149 7.49 8.21 -1.76
C SER A 149 6.87 7.66 -3.04
N ASN A 150 6.75 6.34 -3.19
CA ASN A 150 6.07 5.69 -4.32
C ASN A 150 4.55 5.94 -4.30
N ASN A 151 3.93 6.09 -3.12
CA ASN A 151 2.53 6.54 -3.04
C ASN A 151 2.37 7.93 -3.69
N ILE A 152 3.30 8.85 -3.46
CA ILE A 152 3.27 10.17 -4.11
C ILE A 152 3.59 10.09 -5.61
N VAL A 153 4.46 9.16 -6.03
CA VAL A 153 4.68 8.89 -7.47
C VAL A 153 3.37 8.41 -8.13
N SER A 154 2.52 7.63 -7.44
CA SER A 154 1.22 7.23 -7.98
C SER A 154 0.33 8.43 -8.32
N ILE A 155 0.31 9.46 -7.45
CA ILE A 155 -0.40 10.72 -7.69
C ILE A 155 0.20 11.46 -8.89
N CYS A 156 1.54 11.55 -8.96
CA CYS A 156 2.24 12.16 -10.09
C CYS A 156 1.87 11.48 -11.41
N ASN A 157 1.89 10.15 -11.43
CA ASN A 157 1.56 9.36 -12.61
C ASN A 157 0.12 9.59 -13.07
N ALA A 158 -0.85 9.62 -12.13
CA ALA A 158 -2.25 9.90 -12.42
C ALA A 158 -2.44 11.33 -12.97
N PHE A 159 -1.79 12.32 -12.38
CA PHE A 159 -1.90 13.73 -12.78
C PHE A 159 -1.22 14.03 -14.11
N CYS A 160 -0.02 13.47 -14.33
CA CYS A 160 0.80 13.71 -15.53
C CYS A 160 0.51 12.72 -16.68
N GLY A 161 -0.31 11.70 -16.46
CA GLY A 161 -0.71 10.71 -17.47
C GLY A 161 0.43 9.84 -17.99
N VAL A 162 1.45 9.61 -17.17
CA VAL A 162 2.64 8.79 -17.47
C VAL A 162 2.95 7.86 -16.32
N ARG A 163 3.73 6.83 -16.58
CA ARG A 163 4.31 5.98 -15.53
C ARG A 163 5.80 6.26 -15.45
N SER A 164 6.19 7.24 -14.64
CA SER A 164 7.58 7.67 -14.55
C SER A 164 7.90 8.38 -13.22
N GLU A 165 8.68 7.72 -12.36
CA GLU A 165 9.26 8.35 -11.18
C GLU A 165 10.24 9.47 -11.56
N SER A 166 10.99 9.31 -12.67
CA SER A 166 12.02 10.27 -13.09
C SER A 166 11.49 11.68 -13.39
N LEU A 167 10.17 11.82 -13.55
CA LEU A 167 9.52 13.12 -13.71
C LEU A 167 9.74 14.04 -12.49
N ILE A 168 9.73 13.46 -11.27
CA ILE A 168 9.85 14.22 -10.02
C ILE A 168 11.05 13.83 -9.15
N SER A 169 11.76 12.72 -9.42
CA SER A 169 12.88 12.26 -8.59
C SER A 169 14.17 13.07 -8.75
N GLY A 170 14.30 13.86 -9.83
CA GLY A 170 15.41 14.76 -10.04
C GLY A 170 15.37 16.02 -9.19
N ALA A 171 16.44 16.84 -9.22
CA ALA A 171 16.48 18.14 -8.55
C ALA A 171 15.41 19.11 -9.04
N THR A 172 14.98 18.96 -10.28
CA THR A 172 13.91 19.74 -10.91
C THR A 172 12.88 18.81 -11.55
N ILE A 173 11.66 19.32 -11.69
CA ILE A 173 10.57 18.60 -12.38
C ILE A 173 10.88 18.55 -13.88
N ASP A 174 10.87 17.34 -14.44
CA ASP A 174 11.04 17.14 -15.89
C ASP A 174 9.67 17.15 -16.61
N LYS A 175 9.16 18.37 -16.87
CA LYS A 175 7.88 18.56 -17.56
C LYS A 175 7.85 18.01 -19.00
N SER A 176 9.00 17.66 -19.60
CA SER A 176 9.03 17.07 -20.94
C SER A 176 8.44 15.66 -20.99
N GLN A 177 8.31 15.01 -19.83
CA GLN A 177 7.71 13.67 -19.70
C GLN A 177 6.20 13.71 -19.57
N VAL A 178 5.59 14.86 -19.30
CA VAL A 178 4.13 14.98 -19.11
C VAL A 178 3.40 14.62 -20.40
N ALA A 179 2.40 13.73 -20.30
CA ALA A 179 1.62 13.33 -21.47
C ALA A 179 0.74 14.46 -22.01
N GLU A 180 0.55 14.46 -23.32
CA GLU A 180 -0.38 15.39 -23.99
C GLU A 180 -1.83 15.21 -23.47
N LYS A 181 -2.23 13.95 -23.22
CA LYS A 181 -3.55 13.58 -22.70
C LYS A 181 -3.47 13.33 -21.17
N SER A 182 -3.17 14.39 -20.41
CA SER A 182 -3.06 14.34 -18.94
C SER A 182 -3.89 15.43 -18.28
N LEU A 183 -4.17 15.30 -16.98
CA LEU A 183 -4.84 16.34 -16.20
C LEU A 183 -4.01 17.64 -16.21
N TYR A 184 -2.69 17.53 -16.07
CA TYR A 184 -1.79 18.69 -16.19
C TYR A 184 -2.00 19.44 -17.51
N THR A 185 -1.89 18.72 -18.64
CA THR A 185 -1.94 19.35 -19.98
C THR A 185 -3.30 19.94 -20.30
N VAL A 186 -4.40 19.27 -19.90
CA VAL A 186 -5.75 19.84 -20.14
C VAL A 186 -6.01 21.09 -19.31
N LEU A 187 -5.49 21.19 -18.07
CA LEU A 187 -5.57 22.42 -17.28
C LEU A 187 -4.81 23.56 -17.95
N VAL A 188 -3.58 23.31 -18.40
CA VAL A 188 -2.76 24.29 -19.14
C VAL A 188 -3.50 24.82 -20.38
N ASN A 189 -4.03 23.90 -21.18
CA ASN A 189 -4.73 24.24 -22.42
C ASN A 189 -6.06 24.98 -22.20
N ASN A 190 -6.62 24.89 -20.98
CA ASN A 190 -7.84 25.61 -20.59
C ASN A 190 -7.57 26.84 -19.69
N GLY A 191 -6.36 27.40 -19.76
CA GLY A 191 -5.99 28.64 -19.09
C GLY A 191 -5.73 28.55 -17.60
N GLN A 192 -5.54 27.35 -17.08
CA GLN A 192 -5.27 27.08 -15.66
C GLN A 192 -3.82 26.63 -15.41
N GLN A 193 -2.87 27.26 -16.12
CA GLN A 193 -1.43 26.97 -16.03
C GLN A 193 -0.92 27.05 -14.58
N GLU A 194 -1.31 28.08 -13.84
CA GLU A 194 -0.87 28.30 -12.48
C GLU A 194 -1.32 27.14 -11.55
N LEU A 195 -2.56 26.69 -11.66
CA LEU A 195 -3.06 25.54 -10.89
C LEU A 195 -2.32 24.25 -11.26
N ALA A 196 -2.09 24.01 -12.55
CA ALA A 196 -1.35 22.83 -13.01
C ALA A 196 0.08 22.81 -12.44
N ASP A 197 0.77 23.95 -12.51
CA ASP A 197 2.14 24.10 -11.99
C ASP A 197 2.20 23.98 -10.46
N ASN A 198 1.26 24.58 -9.74
CA ASN A 198 1.17 24.50 -8.28
C ASN A 198 0.90 23.05 -7.84
N THR A 199 0.01 22.34 -8.51
CA THR A 199 -0.28 20.94 -8.22
C THR A 199 0.97 20.06 -8.39
N LEU A 200 1.66 20.19 -9.52
CA LEU A 200 2.87 19.42 -9.78
C LEU A 200 4.01 19.77 -8.81
N THR A 201 4.11 21.04 -8.41
CA THR A 201 5.07 21.49 -7.39
C THR A 201 4.74 20.92 -6.01
N ALA A 202 3.47 20.87 -5.62
CA ALA A 202 3.05 20.29 -4.35
C ALA A 202 3.31 18.77 -4.31
N ILE A 203 3.06 18.05 -5.42
CA ILE A 203 3.41 16.62 -5.55
C ILE A 203 4.92 16.42 -5.33
N LYS A 204 5.76 17.20 -6.04
CA LYS A 204 7.21 17.10 -5.84
C LYS A 204 7.65 17.46 -4.43
N ASN A 205 7.04 18.47 -3.81
CA ASN A 205 7.36 18.85 -2.43
C ASN A 205 7.06 17.71 -1.45
N ALA A 206 5.90 17.06 -1.55
CA ALA A 206 5.56 15.91 -0.72
C ALA A 206 6.57 14.76 -0.91
N TYR A 207 6.89 14.41 -2.15
CA TYR A 207 7.92 13.42 -2.49
C TYR A 207 9.28 13.75 -1.86
N ASP A 208 9.78 14.98 -2.05
CA ASP A 208 11.08 15.40 -1.52
C ASP A 208 11.12 15.41 0.01
N LYS A 209 10.00 15.81 0.67
CA LYS A 209 9.91 15.83 2.14
C LYS A 209 9.91 14.43 2.72
N ILE A 210 9.22 13.47 2.10
CA ILE A 210 9.26 12.06 2.51
C ILE A 210 10.68 11.53 2.40
N LEU A 211 11.36 11.74 1.27
CA LEU A 211 12.74 11.28 1.08
C LEU A 211 13.76 11.98 2.00
N ALA A 212 13.43 13.14 2.54
CA ALA A 212 14.25 13.82 3.53
C ALA A 212 14.17 13.22 4.94
N ILE A 213 13.19 12.35 5.23
CA ILE A 213 13.10 11.64 6.50
C ILE A 213 14.36 10.75 6.66
N PRO A 214 15.09 10.82 7.79
CA PRO A 214 16.22 9.94 7.99
C PRO A 214 15.78 8.47 8.09
N GLN A 215 16.60 7.56 7.58
CA GLN A 215 16.33 6.12 7.65
C GLN A 215 16.92 5.49 8.93
N PRO A 216 16.26 4.46 9.45
CA PRO A 216 14.90 4.04 9.11
C PRO A 216 13.85 4.96 9.73
N PHE A 217 12.71 5.15 9.09
CA PHE A 217 11.64 6.03 9.58
C PHE A 217 11.22 5.67 11.01
N ARG A 218 11.11 4.39 11.34
CA ARG A 218 10.73 3.93 12.69
C ARG A 218 11.62 4.48 13.82
N ASN A 219 12.87 4.83 13.52
CA ASN A 219 13.81 5.43 14.49
C ASN A 219 13.76 6.97 14.49
N HIS A 220 13.04 7.55 13.54
CA HIS A 220 12.98 9.00 13.29
C HIS A 220 11.54 9.54 13.24
N ILE A 221 10.58 8.80 13.83
CA ILE A 221 9.15 9.12 13.84
C ILE A 221 8.91 10.59 14.26
N ASN A 222 9.56 11.05 15.33
CA ASN A 222 9.39 12.40 15.88
C ASN A 222 10.37 13.43 15.31
N SER A 223 11.01 13.17 14.18
CA SER A 223 11.92 14.12 13.55
C SER A 223 11.17 15.32 12.95
N GLY A 224 11.86 16.45 12.84
CA GLY A 224 11.31 17.62 12.14
C GLY A 224 11.02 17.34 10.66
N GLN A 225 11.76 16.39 10.05
CA GLN A 225 11.54 15.96 8.69
C GLN A 225 10.25 15.14 8.55
N SER A 226 9.92 14.29 9.54
CA SER A 226 8.65 13.55 9.57
C SER A 226 7.46 14.50 9.65
N LEU A 227 7.52 15.51 10.51
CA LEU A 227 6.48 16.55 10.58
C LEU A 227 6.37 17.30 9.25
N ALA A 228 7.49 17.70 8.65
CA ALA A 228 7.48 18.43 7.37
C ALA A 228 6.93 17.59 6.21
N ALA A 229 7.13 16.27 6.23
CA ALA A 229 6.54 15.35 5.26
C ALA A 229 5.02 15.20 5.46
N GLN A 230 4.57 15.04 6.71
CA GLN A 230 3.16 15.04 7.07
C GLN A 230 2.44 16.32 6.56
N GLU A 231 2.99 17.49 6.89
CA GLU A 231 2.44 18.77 6.47
C GLU A 231 2.35 18.89 4.95
N ALA A 232 3.40 18.51 4.21
CA ALA A 232 3.42 18.57 2.76
C ALA A 232 2.37 17.64 2.11
N CYS A 233 2.14 16.44 2.64
CA CYS A 233 1.11 15.53 2.17
C CYS A 233 -0.30 16.07 2.45
N SER A 234 -0.53 16.65 3.64
CA SER A 234 -1.80 17.27 4.01
C SER A 234 -2.10 18.48 3.11
N GLU A 235 -1.09 19.34 2.84
CA GLU A 235 -1.23 20.47 1.91
C GLU A 235 -1.57 19.99 0.49
N LEU A 236 -0.93 18.92 0.01
CA LEU A 236 -1.22 18.30 -1.28
C LEU A 236 -2.66 17.79 -1.33
N SER A 237 -3.11 17.04 -0.33
CA SER A 237 -4.48 16.54 -0.25
C SER A 237 -5.51 17.69 -0.31
N VAL A 238 -5.28 18.77 0.45
CA VAL A 238 -6.14 19.97 0.46
C VAL A 238 -6.18 20.64 -0.92
N LEU A 239 -5.05 20.78 -1.61
CA LEU A 239 -4.96 21.36 -2.95
C LEU A 239 -5.71 20.50 -3.96
N LEU A 240 -5.48 19.20 -3.98
CA LEU A 240 -6.16 18.25 -4.87
C LEU A 240 -7.68 18.32 -4.69
N LYS A 241 -8.16 18.28 -3.44
CA LYS A 241 -9.59 18.28 -3.10
C LYS A 241 -10.28 19.60 -3.41
N ASN A 242 -9.67 20.73 -3.03
CA ASN A 242 -10.36 22.01 -3.00
C ASN A 242 -10.09 22.88 -4.24
N GLN A 243 -9.05 22.56 -5.02
CA GLN A 243 -8.70 23.34 -6.21
C GLN A 243 -8.70 22.49 -7.47
N LEU A 244 -7.95 21.36 -7.50
CA LEU A 244 -7.86 20.52 -8.70
C LEU A 244 -9.22 19.89 -9.04
N LYS A 245 -9.88 19.28 -8.07
CA LYS A 245 -11.16 18.58 -8.29
C LYS A 245 -12.24 19.47 -8.87
N PRO A 246 -12.55 20.68 -8.33
CA PRO A 246 -13.52 21.60 -8.92
C PRO A 246 -13.10 22.13 -10.30
N ALA A 247 -11.79 22.33 -10.52
CA ALA A 247 -11.28 22.80 -11.80
C ALA A 247 -11.50 21.76 -12.93
N CYS A 248 -11.28 20.47 -12.61
CA CYS A 248 -11.55 19.40 -13.56
C CYS A 248 -13.04 19.16 -13.77
N ASP A 249 -13.89 19.35 -12.76
CA ASP A 249 -15.35 19.24 -12.87
C ASP A 249 -15.97 20.26 -13.84
N ALA A 250 -15.29 21.39 -14.04
CA ALA A 250 -15.70 22.42 -14.99
C ALA A 250 -15.35 22.11 -16.45
N LEU A 251 -14.56 21.05 -16.73
CA LEU A 251 -14.14 20.69 -18.09
C LEU A 251 -15.19 19.82 -18.78
N SER A 252 -15.23 19.92 -20.11
CA SER A 252 -16.19 19.17 -20.93
C SER A 252 -15.79 17.69 -21.09
N GLU A 253 -16.78 16.84 -21.34
CA GLU A 253 -16.61 15.40 -21.59
C GLU A 253 -15.61 15.13 -22.73
N SER A 254 -15.64 15.93 -23.81
CA SER A 254 -14.75 15.77 -24.96
C SER A 254 -13.27 16.07 -24.62
N ILE A 255 -13.01 16.86 -23.59
CA ILE A 255 -11.66 17.15 -23.09
C ILE A 255 -11.19 16.03 -22.16
N LEU A 256 -12.08 15.52 -21.29
CA LEU A 256 -11.73 14.56 -20.26
C LEU A 256 -11.67 13.11 -20.75
N SER A 257 -12.47 12.72 -21.74
CA SER A 257 -12.49 11.33 -22.26
C SER A 257 -11.12 10.85 -22.75
N PRO A 258 -10.32 11.61 -23.53
CA PRO A 258 -8.97 11.18 -23.89
C PRO A 258 -8.00 11.06 -22.70
N VAL A 259 -8.23 11.82 -21.63
CA VAL A 259 -7.44 11.72 -20.39
C VAL A 259 -7.72 10.41 -19.68
N VAL A 260 -9.00 10.02 -19.57
CA VAL A 260 -9.41 8.74 -18.99
C VAL A 260 -8.83 7.56 -19.76
N GLU A 261 -8.90 7.60 -21.10
CA GLU A 261 -8.29 6.56 -21.95
C GLU A 261 -6.78 6.44 -21.70
N ASN A 262 -6.05 7.56 -21.74
CA ASN A 262 -4.62 7.60 -21.52
C ASN A 262 -4.24 7.10 -20.10
N TYR A 263 -4.98 7.54 -19.09
CA TYR A 263 -4.76 7.11 -17.71
C TYR A 263 -4.85 5.58 -17.57
N VAL A 264 -5.88 4.96 -18.14
CA VAL A 264 -6.03 3.50 -18.10
C VAL A 264 -4.91 2.80 -18.86
N ASP A 265 -4.62 3.25 -20.09
CA ASP A 265 -3.71 2.54 -21.01
C ASP A 265 -2.22 2.76 -20.68
N VAL A 266 -1.87 3.92 -20.11
CA VAL A 266 -0.46 4.29 -19.86
C VAL A 266 -0.08 4.19 -18.37
N VAL A 267 -1.03 4.37 -17.45
CA VAL A 267 -0.75 4.34 -16.02
C VAL A 267 -1.25 3.03 -15.39
N VAL A 268 -2.55 2.77 -15.39
CA VAL A 268 -3.13 1.68 -14.60
C VAL A 268 -2.71 0.30 -15.12
N LEU A 269 -2.99 0.00 -16.39
CA LEU A 269 -2.72 -1.32 -16.95
C LEU A 269 -1.23 -1.70 -16.92
N PRO A 270 -0.28 -0.80 -17.29
CA PRO A 270 1.14 -1.12 -17.17
C PRO A 270 1.61 -1.31 -15.73
N THR A 271 1.04 -0.56 -14.75
CA THR A 271 1.40 -0.71 -13.33
C THR A 271 0.96 -2.07 -12.80
N TYR A 272 -0.28 -2.49 -13.05
CA TYR A 272 -0.75 -3.81 -12.61
C TYR A 272 -0.10 -4.97 -13.40
N ALA A 273 0.27 -4.77 -14.66
CA ALA A 273 1.05 -5.76 -15.40
C ALA A 273 2.45 -5.97 -14.79
N ASP A 274 3.10 -4.89 -14.37
CA ASP A 274 4.40 -4.93 -13.71
C ASP A 274 4.30 -5.56 -12.32
N LEU A 275 3.27 -5.21 -11.53
CA LEU A 275 2.97 -5.87 -10.25
C LEU A 275 2.85 -7.38 -10.41
N LYS A 276 1.99 -7.84 -11.34
CA LYS A 276 1.81 -9.27 -11.65
C LYS A 276 3.11 -9.97 -12.00
N ALA A 277 3.95 -9.34 -12.84
CA ALA A 277 5.23 -9.91 -13.27
C ALA A 277 6.25 -9.97 -12.11
N LYS A 278 6.38 -8.89 -11.34
CA LYS A 278 7.33 -8.79 -10.23
C LYS A 278 6.93 -9.69 -9.05
N VAL A 279 5.64 -9.78 -8.72
CA VAL A 279 5.14 -10.76 -7.74
C VAL A 279 5.33 -12.20 -8.24
N GLY A 280 5.22 -12.44 -9.56
CA GLY A 280 5.62 -13.72 -10.17
C GLY A 280 7.08 -14.09 -9.91
N THR A 281 7.99 -13.13 -10.05
CA THR A 281 9.42 -13.30 -9.73
C THR A 281 9.65 -13.53 -8.23
N LEU A 282 8.96 -12.76 -7.37
CA LEU A 282 8.99 -12.95 -5.91
C LEU A 282 8.53 -14.36 -5.53
N TYR A 283 7.45 -14.85 -6.12
CA TYR A 283 6.97 -16.22 -5.94
C TYR A 283 8.05 -17.26 -6.27
N GLU A 284 8.77 -17.11 -7.37
CA GLU A 284 9.86 -18.01 -7.75
C GLU A 284 11.02 -17.98 -6.74
N LYS A 285 11.42 -16.77 -6.27
CA LYS A 285 12.52 -16.61 -5.31
C LYS A 285 12.18 -17.18 -3.94
N VAL A 286 10.96 -16.96 -3.44
CA VAL A 286 10.50 -17.53 -2.16
C VAL A 286 10.40 -19.05 -2.24
N ASN A 287 9.92 -19.63 -3.33
CA ASN A 287 9.90 -21.09 -3.50
C ASN A 287 11.31 -21.68 -3.59
N ALA A 288 12.26 -21.01 -4.24
CA ALA A 288 13.66 -21.42 -4.28
C ALA A 288 14.30 -21.38 -2.89
N LEU A 289 14.04 -20.31 -2.12
CA LEU A 289 14.46 -20.18 -0.72
C LEU A 289 13.90 -21.33 0.13
N ALA A 290 12.60 -21.59 0.05
CA ALA A 290 11.94 -22.63 0.81
C ALA A 290 12.45 -24.06 0.46
N ALA A 291 12.86 -24.28 -0.79
CA ALA A 291 13.40 -25.57 -1.22
C ALA A 291 14.87 -25.78 -0.81
N ASN A 292 15.66 -24.72 -0.75
CA ASN A 292 17.07 -24.78 -0.38
C ASN A 292 17.48 -23.50 0.38
N PRO A 293 17.19 -23.40 1.69
CA PRO A 293 17.47 -22.23 2.50
C PRO A 293 18.97 -21.94 2.58
N THR A 294 19.35 -20.73 2.13
CA THR A 294 20.70 -20.17 2.25
C THR A 294 20.62 -18.68 2.46
N ASN A 295 21.66 -18.06 2.99
CA ASN A 295 21.71 -16.60 3.17
C ASN A 295 21.55 -15.87 1.83
N GLN A 296 22.11 -16.42 0.74
CA GLN A 296 21.91 -15.84 -0.59
C GLN A 296 20.46 -15.96 -1.07
N ALA A 297 19.79 -17.08 -0.81
CA ALA A 297 18.39 -17.26 -1.18
C ALA A 297 17.47 -16.31 -0.39
N PHE A 298 17.74 -16.06 0.91
CA PHE A 298 17.05 -15.02 1.69
C PHE A 298 17.25 -13.65 1.06
N LYS A 299 18.50 -13.28 0.74
CA LYS A 299 18.79 -11.99 0.10
C LYS A 299 18.06 -11.86 -1.25
N ASP A 300 18.09 -12.90 -2.09
CA ASP A 300 17.41 -12.89 -3.38
C ASP A 300 15.89 -12.71 -3.25
N ALA A 301 15.28 -13.32 -2.21
CA ALA A 301 13.86 -13.16 -1.93
C ALA A 301 13.54 -11.76 -1.40
N CYS A 302 14.39 -11.18 -0.55
CA CYS A 302 14.27 -9.79 -0.09
C CYS A 302 14.37 -8.78 -1.23
N ASP A 303 15.37 -8.94 -2.12
CA ASP A 303 15.54 -8.07 -3.28
C ASP A 303 14.31 -8.15 -4.22
N ALA A 304 13.73 -9.35 -4.37
CA ALA A 304 12.51 -9.55 -5.15
C ALA A 304 11.27 -8.95 -4.48
N TRP A 305 11.20 -8.99 -3.13
CA TRP A 305 10.12 -8.36 -2.37
C TRP A 305 10.14 -6.84 -2.55
N ILE A 306 11.29 -6.19 -2.36
CA ILE A 306 11.46 -4.74 -2.59
C ILE A 306 11.03 -4.37 -4.02
N THR A 307 11.48 -5.16 -5.00
CA THR A 307 11.14 -4.91 -6.41
C THR A 307 9.64 -5.08 -6.70
N ALA A 308 8.98 -6.05 -6.05
CA ALA A 308 7.56 -6.30 -6.24
C ALA A 308 6.67 -5.29 -5.50
N ARG A 309 7.18 -4.72 -4.40
CA ARG A 309 6.50 -3.69 -3.60
C ARG A 309 6.32 -2.40 -4.41
N GLU A 310 7.34 -1.98 -5.16
CA GLU A 310 7.36 -0.74 -5.94
C GLU A 310 6.11 -0.49 -6.81
N PRO A 311 5.69 -1.37 -7.74
CA PRO A 311 4.48 -1.14 -8.53
C PRO A 311 3.20 -1.20 -7.72
N TRP A 312 3.16 -1.89 -6.57
CA TRP A 312 2.03 -1.85 -5.66
C TRP A 312 1.89 -0.44 -5.09
N GLU A 313 2.93 0.11 -4.48
CA GLU A 313 2.95 1.46 -3.94
C GLU A 313 2.64 2.54 -5.00
N MET A 314 3.11 2.34 -6.23
CA MET A 314 2.78 3.19 -7.37
C MET A 314 1.33 3.02 -7.88
N SER A 315 0.53 2.14 -7.28
CA SER A 315 -0.88 1.94 -7.59
C SER A 315 -1.83 2.53 -6.56
N GLU A 316 -1.33 3.04 -5.46
CA GLU A 316 -2.11 3.52 -4.32
C GLU A 316 -3.11 4.64 -4.66
N ALA A 317 -2.84 5.47 -5.67
CA ALA A 317 -3.81 6.47 -6.15
C ALA A 317 -5.03 5.85 -6.90
N PHE A 318 -5.07 4.54 -7.13
CA PHE A 318 -6.16 3.90 -7.89
C PHE A 318 -6.65 2.57 -7.31
N LEU A 319 -6.71 2.49 -5.98
CA LEU A 319 -7.27 1.35 -5.23
C LEU A 319 -8.82 1.34 -5.24
N PHE A 320 -9.43 1.67 -6.36
CA PHE A 320 -10.89 1.66 -6.57
C PHE A 320 -11.34 0.54 -7.52
N GLY A 321 -12.65 0.35 -7.65
CA GLY A 321 -13.22 -0.68 -8.50
C GLY A 321 -12.84 -2.09 -8.04
N PRO A 322 -12.19 -2.93 -8.87
CA PRO A 322 -11.88 -4.30 -8.51
C PRO A 322 -11.08 -4.46 -7.22
N VAL A 323 -10.17 -3.53 -6.92
CA VAL A 323 -9.37 -3.57 -5.68
C VAL A 323 -10.27 -3.48 -4.46
N ALA A 324 -11.09 -2.43 -4.41
CA ALA A 324 -12.02 -2.19 -3.30
C ALA A 324 -13.13 -3.24 -3.24
N ASP A 325 -13.73 -3.57 -4.39
CA ASP A 325 -14.87 -4.50 -4.46
C ASP A 325 -14.53 -5.94 -4.05
N GLN A 326 -13.26 -6.33 -4.14
CA GLN A 326 -12.78 -7.69 -3.84
C GLN A 326 -11.87 -7.75 -2.60
N GLY A 327 -11.67 -6.63 -1.91
CA GLY A 327 -10.78 -6.55 -0.74
C GLY A 327 -9.33 -6.93 -1.06
N LEU A 328 -8.86 -6.60 -2.27
CA LEU A 328 -7.52 -7.00 -2.71
C LEU A 328 -6.43 -6.18 -2.03
N ASP A 329 -6.73 -4.93 -1.69
CA ASP A 329 -5.82 -4.10 -0.92
C ASP A 329 -5.52 -4.75 0.45
N PRO A 330 -6.46 -4.96 1.38
CA PRO A 330 -6.13 -5.62 2.63
C PRO A 330 -5.71 -7.09 2.48
N ASN A 331 -6.00 -7.76 1.36
CA ASN A 331 -5.43 -9.09 1.09
C ASN A 331 -3.92 -9.05 0.84
N MET A 332 -3.44 -8.00 0.17
CA MET A 332 -2.04 -7.87 -0.23
C MET A 332 -1.21 -7.02 0.73
N ASP A 333 -1.84 -6.05 1.43
CA ASP A 333 -1.11 -4.98 2.11
C ASP A 333 -1.64 -4.61 3.51
N SER A 334 -2.29 -5.52 4.21
CA SER A 334 -2.76 -5.24 5.59
C SER A 334 -1.62 -4.87 6.53
N TRP A 335 -1.81 -3.77 7.27
CA TRP A 335 -1.00 -3.34 8.39
C TRP A 335 -1.87 -2.70 9.48
N PRO A 336 -1.62 -2.88 10.80
CA PRO A 336 -0.59 -3.75 11.39
C PRO A 336 -0.91 -5.24 11.30
N LEU A 337 0.13 -6.07 11.38
CA LEU A 337 0.00 -7.53 11.39
C LEU A 337 -0.56 -8.05 12.73
N ASP A 338 -1.33 -9.14 12.69
CA ASP A 338 -1.65 -9.93 13.89
C ASP A 338 -0.50 -10.89 14.22
N GLN A 339 0.44 -10.40 15.03
CA GLN A 339 1.64 -11.15 15.40
C GLN A 339 1.30 -12.45 16.17
N ALA A 340 0.26 -12.44 17.01
CA ALA A 340 -0.14 -13.63 17.76
C ALA A 340 -0.70 -14.72 16.83
N ALA A 341 -1.52 -14.33 15.85
CA ALA A 341 -2.03 -15.25 14.85
C ALA A 341 -0.92 -15.79 13.93
N ILE A 342 0.08 -14.96 13.56
CA ILE A 342 1.27 -15.40 12.80
C ILE A 342 2.03 -16.48 13.57
N VAL A 343 2.30 -16.28 14.86
CA VAL A 343 2.95 -17.28 15.72
C VAL A 343 2.12 -18.56 15.80
N ASN A 344 0.81 -18.45 15.93
CA ASN A 344 -0.08 -19.61 15.95
C ASN A 344 -0.02 -20.40 14.63
N ILE A 345 -0.02 -19.73 13.48
CA ILE A 345 0.13 -20.38 12.17
C ILE A 345 1.51 -21.08 12.06
N LEU A 346 2.58 -20.41 12.48
CA LEU A 346 3.92 -21.01 12.49
C LEU A 346 3.98 -22.28 13.34
N ASN A 347 3.29 -22.30 14.48
CA ASN A 347 3.30 -23.44 15.40
C ASN A 347 2.34 -24.58 14.99
N SER A 348 1.17 -24.24 14.46
CA SER A 348 0.14 -25.22 14.10
C SER A 348 0.28 -25.77 12.68
N GLY A 349 0.82 -24.96 11.75
CA GLY A 349 0.80 -25.24 10.32
C GLY A 349 -0.61 -25.19 9.70
N ASP A 350 -1.56 -24.52 10.36
CA ASP A 350 -2.92 -24.32 9.85
C ASP A 350 -2.98 -23.04 8.99
N TYR A 351 -2.75 -23.20 7.70
CA TYR A 351 -2.77 -22.12 6.72
C TYR A 351 -4.19 -21.74 6.25
N SER A 352 -5.23 -22.49 6.65
CA SER A 352 -6.62 -22.16 6.31
C SER A 352 -7.08 -20.84 6.93
N GLN A 353 -6.41 -20.38 7.98
CA GLN A 353 -6.66 -19.10 8.64
C GLN A 353 -6.38 -17.88 7.74
N MET A 354 -5.60 -18.03 6.65
CA MET A 354 -5.29 -16.97 5.69
C MET A 354 -6.32 -16.82 4.58
N GLU A 355 -7.31 -17.71 4.53
CA GLU A 355 -8.31 -17.75 3.46
C GLU A 355 -9.70 -17.43 4.00
N TRP A 356 -10.48 -16.78 3.19
CA TRP A 356 -11.88 -16.52 3.44
C TRP A 356 -12.72 -16.86 2.19
N SER A 357 -14.01 -17.02 2.34
CA SER A 357 -14.92 -17.40 1.26
C SER A 357 -16.20 -16.57 1.28
N GLY A 358 -16.85 -16.47 0.14
CA GLY A 358 -18.05 -15.65 -0.05
C GLY A 358 -17.72 -14.28 -0.61
N ASP A 359 -18.69 -13.37 -0.56
CA ASP A 359 -18.50 -12.00 -1.00
C ASP A 359 -17.68 -11.20 0.02
N TYR A 360 -16.84 -10.32 -0.46
CA TYR A 360 -16.06 -9.43 0.39
C TYR A 360 -16.97 -8.50 1.19
N SER A 361 -16.67 -8.36 2.46
CA SER A 361 -17.28 -7.38 3.36
C SER A 361 -16.23 -6.83 4.29
N GLU A 362 -16.02 -5.52 4.23
CA GLU A 362 -15.09 -4.78 5.09
C GLU A 362 -15.41 -4.93 6.60
N ASP A 363 -16.70 -5.07 6.94
CA ASP A 363 -17.15 -5.23 8.32
C ASP A 363 -17.01 -6.68 8.86
N SER A 364 -16.48 -7.62 8.07
CA SER A 364 -16.34 -9.02 8.46
C SER A 364 -15.04 -9.26 9.27
N GLU A 365 -15.20 -9.53 10.57
CA GLU A 365 -14.08 -9.88 11.46
C GLU A 365 -13.28 -11.10 10.97
N SER A 366 -13.93 -12.10 10.38
CA SER A 366 -13.24 -13.29 9.88
C SER A 366 -12.42 -13.00 8.62
N ILE A 367 -12.88 -12.10 7.75
CA ILE A 367 -12.12 -11.66 6.57
C ILE A 367 -10.92 -10.83 7.04
N SER A 368 -11.13 -9.84 7.90
CA SER A 368 -10.06 -9.01 8.46
C SER A 368 -9.00 -9.85 9.17
N ALA A 369 -9.39 -10.85 9.98
CA ALA A 369 -8.45 -11.75 10.64
C ALA A 369 -7.60 -12.54 9.63
N ALA A 370 -8.18 -13.00 8.52
CA ALA A 370 -7.44 -13.69 7.47
C ALA A 370 -6.46 -12.77 6.72
N GLN A 371 -6.85 -11.51 6.50
CA GLN A 371 -6.05 -10.49 5.83
C GLN A 371 -4.82 -10.08 6.63
N ASN A 372 -4.92 -10.00 7.96
CA ASN A 372 -3.83 -9.58 8.85
C ASN A 372 -2.68 -10.60 9.03
N VAL A 373 -2.78 -11.77 8.39
CA VAL A 373 -1.77 -12.84 8.46
C VAL A 373 -1.24 -13.27 7.09
N ARG A 374 -1.44 -12.42 6.07
CA ARG A 374 -1.03 -12.67 4.67
C ARG A 374 -0.52 -11.37 4.03
N GLY A 375 -0.19 -11.42 2.74
CA GLY A 375 0.21 -10.25 1.97
C GLY A 375 1.69 -9.89 2.09
N PHE A 376 2.02 -8.68 1.62
CA PHE A 376 3.38 -8.18 1.58
C PHE A 376 4.01 -8.09 2.96
N HIS A 377 3.31 -7.54 3.95
CA HIS A 377 3.88 -7.32 5.28
C HIS A 377 4.10 -8.62 6.07
N THR A 378 3.21 -9.62 5.93
CA THR A 378 3.49 -10.94 6.51
C THR A 378 4.71 -11.59 5.85
N LEU A 379 4.85 -11.46 4.52
CA LEU A 379 6.02 -11.97 3.83
C LEU A 379 7.28 -11.17 4.21
N GLU A 380 7.16 -9.86 4.41
CA GLU A 380 8.21 -8.99 4.93
C GLU A 380 8.72 -9.48 6.28
N PHE A 381 7.83 -9.74 7.24
CA PHE A 381 8.18 -10.35 8.53
C PHE A 381 8.98 -11.64 8.37
N LEU A 382 8.56 -12.50 7.44
CA LEU A 382 9.21 -13.81 7.22
C LEU A 382 10.58 -13.69 6.53
N LEU A 383 10.83 -12.63 5.78
CA LEU A 383 12.06 -12.43 5.00
C LEU A 383 13.07 -11.51 5.65
N PHE A 384 12.63 -10.47 6.37
CA PHE A 384 13.48 -9.41 6.90
C PHE A 384 13.53 -9.42 8.43
N LYS A 385 14.64 -8.92 8.96
CA LYS A 385 14.82 -8.51 10.35
C LYS A 385 15.76 -7.30 10.39
N ASP A 386 15.36 -6.24 11.07
CA ASP A 386 16.17 -5.03 11.27
C ASP A 386 16.76 -4.44 9.98
N GLY A 387 15.94 -4.38 8.92
CA GLY A 387 16.32 -3.84 7.62
C GLY A 387 17.25 -4.74 6.80
N GLN A 388 17.48 -5.97 7.23
CA GLN A 388 18.35 -6.92 6.57
C GLN A 388 17.60 -8.22 6.24
N ALA A 389 18.10 -8.96 5.24
CA ALA A 389 17.62 -10.31 5.00
C ALA A 389 17.90 -11.20 6.22
N ARG A 390 16.92 -12.04 6.59
CA ARG A 390 17.15 -13.10 7.59
C ARG A 390 18.24 -14.05 7.13
N SER A 391 18.86 -14.75 8.05
CA SER A 391 19.93 -15.71 7.77
C SER A 391 19.56 -17.12 8.20
N VAL A 392 20.16 -18.10 7.55
CA VAL A 392 20.25 -19.46 8.08
C VAL A 392 21.43 -19.50 9.06
N ASP A 393 21.26 -20.18 10.18
CA ASP A 393 22.32 -20.41 11.16
C ASP A 393 23.42 -21.33 10.62
#